data_4340e005a09c66ef86f564dd71785258
#
_entry.id   4340e005a09c66ef86f564dd71785258
#
_cell.length_a   1.000
_cell.length_b   1.000
_cell.length_c   1.000
_cell.angle_alpha   90.00
_cell.angle_beta   90.00
_cell.angle_gamma   90.00
#
_symmetry.space_group_name_H-M   'P 1'
#
loop_
_entity.id
_entity.type
_entity.pdbx_description
1 polymer ?
#
loop_
_entity_poly.entity_id
_entity_poly.type
_entity_poly.pdbx_seq_one_letter_code
_entity_poly.pdbx_strand_id
1 'polypeptide(L)'
;MNVKHVLFILTNTPQIGPNQRPTGYFFSEVAHPYEVFDHAGIAIEYASPLGGTPPEDGYDEADGVQLAFRHSKAIRRMARSRKLSEVDVLDYDAVFFPGGLGPMMDIAIDPEVKRVVARAWDAGKIVAAVCHGPAAFLGVTLADGTPLIRGRQLTSFSNEEEAGYAQADVPFLLEDALRTEGADYAATSVWQSKVVIDGRLFTGQNPASAGPLAQAIVAALQGEPA
;
A
#
# COMPACT_ATOMS: atom_id res chain seq x y z
N MET A 1 -26.50 -3.24 -7.54
CA MET A 1 -25.07 -3.06 -7.84
C MET A 1 -24.31 -4.09 -7.03
N ASN A 2 -23.31 -4.78 -7.61
CA ASN A 2 -22.48 -5.69 -6.82
C ASN A 2 -21.59 -4.89 -5.88
N VAL A 3 -21.40 -5.38 -4.66
CA VAL A 3 -20.48 -4.79 -3.68
C VAL A 3 -19.06 -4.84 -4.25
N LYS A 4 -18.36 -3.72 -4.18
CA LYS A 4 -16.95 -3.64 -4.57
C LYS A 4 -16.07 -4.18 -3.46
N HIS A 5 -14.96 -4.83 -3.82
CA HIS A 5 -14.03 -5.48 -2.90
C HIS A 5 -12.62 -4.95 -3.07
N VAL A 6 -11.99 -4.57 -1.98
CA VAL A 6 -10.57 -4.14 -1.94
C VAL A 6 -9.79 -5.10 -1.06
N LEU A 7 -8.66 -5.60 -1.58
CA LEU A 7 -7.71 -6.41 -0.83
C LEU A 7 -6.58 -5.53 -0.28
N PHE A 8 -6.46 -5.45 1.04
CA PHE A 8 -5.29 -4.85 1.70
C PHE A 8 -4.22 -5.93 1.86
N ILE A 9 -3.02 -5.64 1.35
CA ILE A 9 -1.86 -6.54 1.46
C ILE A 9 -0.85 -5.90 2.39
N LEU A 10 -0.67 -6.52 3.55
CA LEU A 10 0.09 -6.01 4.69
C LEU A 10 1.42 -6.74 4.83
N THR A 11 2.41 -6.08 5.42
CA THR A 11 3.69 -6.71 5.77
C THR A 11 3.58 -7.70 6.92
N ASN A 12 4.47 -8.68 6.96
CA ASN A 12 4.71 -9.52 8.14
C ASN A 12 6.02 -9.15 8.87
N THR A 13 6.74 -8.13 8.44
CA THR A 13 8.04 -7.75 8.98
C THR A 13 7.88 -6.90 10.26
N PRO A 14 8.32 -7.41 11.44
CA PRO A 14 8.15 -6.70 12.71
C PRO A 14 9.31 -5.78 13.08
N GLN A 15 10.46 -5.86 12.38
CA GLN A 15 11.67 -5.12 12.70
C GLN A 15 12.48 -4.80 11.44
N ILE A 16 13.20 -3.67 11.46
CA ILE A 16 14.04 -3.23 10.35
C ILE A 16 15.36 -2.63 10.85
N GLY A 17 16.35 -2.61 9.97
CA GLY A 17 17.64 -1.96 10.17
C GLY A 17 18.58 -2.69 11.14
N PRO A 18 19.82 -2.19 11.28
CA PRO A 18 20.85 -2.84 12.06
C PRO A 18 20.54 -2.87 13.57
N ASN A 19 19.70 -1.95 14.05
CA ASN A 19 19.31 -1.85 15.45
C ASN A 19 17.99 -2.56 15.73
N GLN A 20 17.45 -3.30 14.78
CA GLN A 20 16.18 -4.02 14.92
C GLN A 20 15.02 -3.08 15.36
N ARG A 21 14.94 -1.90 14.73
CA ARG A 21 13.89 -0.93 14.99
C ARG A 21 12.52 -1.61 14.81
N PRO A 22 11.64 -1.59 15.82
CA PRO A 22 10.29 -2.11 15.66
C PRO A 22 9.56 -1.42 14.52
N THR A 23 8.81 -2.19 13.73
CA THR A 23 8.02 -1.67 12.60
C THR A 23 6.88 -2.62 12.26
N GLY A 24 6.16 -2.29 11.20
CA GLY A 24 5.04 -3.02 10.66
C GLY A 24 4.40 -2.23 9.53
N TYR A 25 3.08 -2.38 9.34
CA TYR A 25 2.30 -1.42 8.56
C TYR A 25 2.10 -0.14 9.37
N PHE A 26 2.06 1.02 8.70
CA PHE A 26 1.80 2.29 9.38
C PHE A 26 0.29 2.43 9.66
N PHE A 27 -0.09 2.59 10.93
CA PHE A 27 -1.46 2.38 11.38
C PHE A 27 -2.48 3.30 10.70
N SER A 28 -2.16 4.58 10.54
CA SER A 28 -3.05 5.53 9.86
C SER A 28 -3.28 5.19 8.39
N GLU A 29 -2.33 4.51 7.74
CA GLU A 29 -2.44 4.12 6.32
C GLU A 29 -3.34 2.88 6.10
N VAL A 30 -3.80 2.28 7.16
CA VAL A 30 -4.88 1.29 7.16
C VAL A 30 -6.17 1.91 7.67
N ALA A 31 -6.12 2.66 8.78
CA ALA A 31 -7.30 3.19 9.45
C ALA A 31 -8.05 4.23 8.61
N HIS A 32 -7.35 5.22 8.03
CA HIS A 32 -7.98 6.25 7.21
C HIS A 32 -8.57 5.68 5.91
N PRO A 33 -7.85 4.86 5.12
CA PRO A 33 -8.47 4.19 3.98
C PRO A 33 -9.63 3.27 4.36
N TYR A 34 -9.53 2.56 5.47
CA TYR A 34 -10.63 1.72 5.97
C TYR A 34 -11.90 2.56 6.16
N GLU A 35 -11.80 3.69 6.87
CA GLU A 35 -12.96 4.57 7.11
C GLU A 35 -13.60 5.03 5.79
N VAL A 36 -12.78 5.45 4.82
CA VAL A 36 -13.27 5.89 3.50
C VAL A 36 -14.00 4.77 2.75
N PHE A 37 -13.41 3.58 2.68
CA PHE A 37 -14.02 2.43 2.00
C PHE A 37 -15.28 1.93 2.72
N ASP A 38 -15.27 1.88 4.05
CA ASP A 38 -16.42 1.44 4.86
C ASP A 38 -17.62 2.38 4.67
N HIS A 39 -17.40 3.70 4.70
CA HIS A 39 -18.42 4.71 4.42
C HIS A 39 -18.97 4.63 2.99
N ALA A 40 -18.13 4.21 2.02
CA ALA A 40 -18.56 4.00 0.63
C ALA A 40 -19.24 2.64 0.40
N GLY A 41 -19.39 1.80 1.42
CA GLY A 41 -19.96 0.46 1.33
C GLY A 41 -19.08 -0.54 0.56
N ILE A 42 -17.77 -0.30 0.49
CA ILE A 42 -16.80 -1.19 -0.15
C ILE A 42 -16.31 -2.21 0.88
N ALA A 43 -16.35 -3.48 0.50
CA ALA A 43 -15.86 -4.56 1.35
C ALA A 43 -14.33 -4.62 1.35
N ILE A 44 -13.73 -4.81 2.52
CA ILE A 44 -12.28 -4.91 2.69
C ILE A 44 -11.93 -6.28 3.22
N GLU A 45 -10.96 -6.91 2.56
CA GLU A 45 -10.29 -8.12 3.06
C GLU A 45 -8.80 -7.86 3.26
N TYR A 46 -8.16 -8.71 4.05
CA TYR A 46 -6.77 -8.55 4.46
C TYR A 46 -5.97 -9.80 4.15
N ALA A 47 -4.80 -9.60 3.54
CA ALA A 47 -3.81 -10.64 3.30
C ALA A 47 -2.41 -10.13 3.69
N SER A 48 -1.50 -11.06 3.87
CA SER A 48 -0.08 -10.78 4.05
C SER A 48 0.73 -11.98 3.52
N PRO A 49 2.02 -11.85 3.21
CA PRO A 49 2.82 -12.95 2.67
C PRO A 49 2.66 -14.25 3.44
N LEU A 50 2.69 -14.19 4.77
CA LEU A 50 2.61 -15.37 5.65
C LEU A 50 1.23 -15.60 6.26
N GLY A 51 0.30 -14.64 6.11
CA GLY A 51 -0.97 -14.64 6.85
C GLY A 51 -0.79 -14.28 8.32
N GLY A 52 -1.88 -14.41 9.10
CA GLY A 52 -1.87 -14.16 10.54
C GLY A 52 -1.97 -12.68 10.91
N THR A 53 -1.43 -12.30 12.07
CA THR A 53 -1.50 -10.93 12.57
C THR A 53 -0.34 -10.09 12.02
N PRO A 54 -0.59 -9.09 11.17
CA PRO A 54 0.46 -8.18 10.72
C PRO A 54 0.98 -7.32 11.88
N PRO A 55 2.28 -7.08 11.98
CA PRO A 55 2.84 -6.13 12.94
C PRO A 55 2.46 -4.69 12.56
N GLU A 56 2.30 -3.84 13.56
CA GLU A 56 1.87 -2.45 13.39
C GLU A 56 2.91 -1.45 13.88
N ASP A 57 2.84 -0.21 13.34
CA ASP A 57 3.66 0.92 13.73
C ASP A 57 2.83 2.22 13.68
N GLY A 58 3.24 3.23 14.43
CA GLY A 58 2.71 4.59 14.32
C GLY A 58 1.25 4.76 14.76
N TYR A 59 0.75 3.93 15.70
CA TYR A 59 -0.58 4.14 16.28
C TYR A 59 -0.64 5.43 17.11
N ASP A 60 -1.62 6.27 16.83
CA ASP A 60 -1.91 7.50 17.56
C ASP A 60 -3.33 7.45 18.14
N GLU A 61 -3.46 7.37 19.46
CA GLU A 61 -4.76 7.34 20.15
C GLU A 61 -5.48 8.69 20.12
N ALA A 62 -4.78 9.79 19.82
CA ALA A 62 -5.40 11.11 19.68
C ALA A 62 -6.10 11.27 18.32
N ASP A 63 -5.76 10.44 17.33
CA ASP A 63 -6.46 10.38 16.05
C ASP A 63 -7.76 9.56 16.19
N GLY A 64 -8.90 10.24 16.11
CA GLY A 64 -10.22 9.63 16.31
C GLY A 64 -10.52 8.50 15.30
N VAL A 65 -9.99 8.56 14.07
CA VAL A 65 -10.15 7.53 13.04
C VAL A 65 -9.36 6.28 13.42
N GLN A 66 -8.11 6.45 13.84
CA GLN A 66 -7.29 5.35 14.31
C GLN A 66 -7.89 4.69 15.57
N LEU A 67 -8.38 5.49 16.51
CA LEU A 67 -9.04 4.99 17.71
C LEU A 67 -10.31 4.19 17.36
N ALA A 68 -11.14 4.69 16.45
CA ALA A 68 -12.33 3.98 15.98
C ALA A 68 -11.99 2.66 15.29
N PHE A 69 -10.97 2.66 14.41
CA PHE A 69 -10.51 1.44 13.75
C PHE A 69 -9.96 0.42 14.75
N ARG A 70 -9.18 0.86 15.76
CA ARG A 70 -8.63 0.02 16.84
C ARG A 70 -9.72 -0.75 17.57
N HIS A 71 -10.90 -0.17 17.76
CA HIS A 71 -12.02 -0.79 18.44
C HIS A 71 -13.03 -1.49 17.51
N SER A 72 -12.80 -1.45 16.20
CA SER A 72 -13.71 -2.01 15.19
C SER A 72 -13.65 -3.54 15.12
N LYS A 73 -14.60 -4.12 14.37
CA LYS A 73 -14.51 -5.53 13.98
C LYS A 73 -13.44 -5.77 12.91
N ALA A 74 -13.06 -4.73 12.16
CA ALA A 74 -12.10 -4.82 11.07
C ALA A 74 -10.68 -5.16 11.56
N ILE A 75 -10.21 -4.56 12.67
CA ILE A 75 -8.90 -4.88 13.25
C ILE A 75 -8.81 -6.36 13.65
N ARG A 76 -9.92 -6.93 14.17
CA ARG A 76 -9.98 -8.36 14.53
C ARG A 76 -9.98 -9.28 13.32
N ARG A 77 -10.54 -8.82 12.18
CA ARG A 77 -10.44 -9.54 10.89
C ARG A 77 -9.01 -9.46 10.35
N MET A 78 -8.42 -8.28 10.40
CA MET A 78 -7.03 -8.03 9.97
C MET A 78 -6.02 -8.87 10.76
N ALA A 79 -6.22 -9.06 12.07
CA ALA A 79 -5.40 -9.95 12.90
C ALA A 79 -5.45 -11.43 12.45
N ARG A 80 -6.30 -11.77 11.50
CA ARG A 80 -6.42 -13.08 10.85
C ARG A 80 -6.25 -12.93 9.34
N SER A 81 -5.30 -12.10 8.90
CA SER A 81 -5.04 -11.91 7.48
C SER A 81 -4.78 -13.24 6.79
N ARG A 82 -5.29 -13.38 5.56
CA ARG A 82 -5.10 -14.58 4.77
C ARG A 82 -3.66 -14.66 4.28
N LYS A 83 -3.14 -15.85 4.13
CA LYS A 83 -1.87 -16.04 3.42
C LYS A 83 -2.05 -15.64 1.96
N LEU A 84 -1.16 -14.79 1.44
CA LEU A 84 -1.31 -14.20 0.11
C LEU A 84 -1.40 -15.27 -1.00
N SER A 85 -0.67 -16.36 -0.87
CA SER A 85 -0.71 -17.49 -1.82
C SER A 85 -2.05 -18.23 -1.88
N GLU A 86 -2.95 -18.00 -0.91
CA GLU A 86 -4.28 -18.61 -0.85
C GLU A 86 -5.39 -17.66 -1.35
N VAL A 87 -4.99 -16.47 -1.83
CA VAL A 87 -5.92 -15.45 -2.32
C VAL A 87 -5.97 -15.45 -3.85
N ASP A 88 -7.16 -15.52 -4.41
CA ASP A 88 -7.35 -15.19 -5.82
C ASP A 88 -7.61 -13.68 -5.95
N VAL A 89 -6.63 -12.96 -6.47
CA VAL A 89 -6.72 -11.51 -6.67
C VAL A 89 -7.83 -11.10 -7.63
N LEU A 90 -8.32 -12.01 -8.47
CA LEU A 90 -9.41 -11.73 -9.41
C LEU A 90 -10.77 -11.52 -8.72
N ASP A 91 -10.91 -11.97 -7.48
CA ASP A 91 -12.12 -11.75 -6.66
C ASP A 91 -12.25 -10.29 -6.19
N TYR A 92 -11.22 -9.46 -6.40
CA TYR A 92 -11.18 -8.06 -5.94
C TYR A 92 -11.22 -7.07 -7.10
N ASP A 93 -11.73 -5.88 -6.82
CA ASP A 93 -11.74 -4.75 -7.77
C ASP A 93 -10.45 -3.92 -7.68
N ALA A 94 -9.82 -3.93 -6.51
CA ALA A 94 -8.55 -3.25 -6.27
C ALA A 94 -7.67 -4.02 -5.27
N VAL A 95 -6.35 -3.85 -5.40
CA VAL A 95 -5.35 -4.22 -4.39
C VAL A 95 -4.73 -2.95 -3.81
N PHE A 96 -4.52 -2.92 -2.50
CA PHE A 96 -4.00 -1.77 -1.78
C PHE A 96 -2.86 -2.18 -0.84
N PHE A 97 -1.71 -1.53 -0.98
CA PHE A 97 -0.52 -1.76 -0.16
C PHE A 97 -0.30 -0.56 0.77
N PRO A 98 -0.67 -0.65 2.06
CA PRO A 98 -0.22 0.32 3.05
C PRO A 98 1.30 0.30 3.19
N GLY A 99 1.87 1.42 3.63
CA GLY A 99 3.29 1.48 3.92
C GLY A 99 3.60 1.15 5.39
N GLY A 100 4.47 1.94 5.98
CA GLY A 100 5.31 1.60 7.11
C GLY A 100 6.64 1.03 6.60
N LEU A 101 7.63 0.84 7.46
CA LEU A 101 8.95 0.40 7.02
C LEU A 101 9.01 -1.11 6.72
N GLY A 102 8.08 -1.91 7.26
CA GLY A 102 8.04 -3.35 7.03
C GLY A 102 8.00 -3.77 5.56
N PRO A 103 7.19 -3.13 4.68
CA PRO A 103 7.16 -3.40 3.25
C PRO A 103 8.50 -3.38 2.54
N MET A 104 9.47 -2.59 3.03
CA MET A 104 10.81 -2.52 2.47
C MET A 104 11.62 -3.83 2.61
N MET A 105 11.18 -4.71 3.52
CA MET A 105 11.90 -5.95 3.83
C MET A 105 11.26 -7.18 3.17
N ASP A 106 9.93 -7.34 3.26
CA ASP A 106 9.23 -8.51 2.73
C ASP A 106 8.48 -8.21 1.42
N ILE A 107 7.60 -7.23 1.41
CA ILE A 107 6.77 -6.86 0.24
C ILE A 107 7.64 -6.53 -0.98
N ALA A 108 8.76 -5.83 -0.75
CA ALA A 108 9.70 -5.44 -1.80
C ALA A 108 10.30 -6.61 -2.60
N ILE A 109 10.41 -7.79 -1.99
CA ILE A 109 11.13 -8.94 -2.58
C ILE A 109 10.29 -10.20 -2.74
N ASP A 110 9.09 -10.25 -2.15
CA ASP A 110 8.26 -11.46 -2.16
C ASP A 110 7.74 -11.77 -3.57
N PRO A 111 8.03 -12.96 -4.14
CA PRO A 111 7.62 -13.31 -5.49
C PRO A 111 6.09 -13.45 -5.63
N GLU A 112 5.39 -13.79 -4.55
CA GLU A 112 3.94 -13.89 -4.56
C GLU A 112 3.28 -12.51 -4.65
N VAL A 113 3.86 -11.50 -3.99
CA VAL A 113 3.45 -10.10 -4.14
C VAL A 113 3.60 -9.67 -5.61
N LYS A 114 4.75 -9.95 -6.24
CA LYS A 114 4.98 -9.62 -7.65
C LYS A 114 3.94 -10.29 -8.57
N ARG A 115 3.67 -11.57 -8.33
CA ARG A 115 2.66 -12.32 -9.07
C ARG A 115 1.26 -11.72 -8.90
N VAL A 116 0.86 -11.38 -7.68
CA VAL A 116 -0.45 -10.79 -7.38
C VAL A 116 -0.61 -9.42 -8.03
N VAL A 117 0.41 -8.55 -7.94
CA VAL A 117 0.41 -7.22 -8.57
C VAL A 117 0.28 -7.34 -10.08
N ALA A 118 1.11 -8.17 -10.74
CA ALA A 118 1.05 -8.37 -12.18
C ALA A 118 -0.32 -8.90 -12.60
N ARG A 119 -0.84 -9.93 -11.92
CA ARG A 119 -2.13 -10.53 -12.22
C ARG A 119 -3.30 -9.56 -12.03
N ALA A 120 -3.28 -8.73 -10.98
CA ALA A 120 -4.28 -7.70 -10.78
C ALA A 120 -4.26 -6.68 -11.92
N TRP A 121 -3.06 -6.21 -12.29
CA TRP A 121 -2.89 -5.28 -13.39
C TRP A 121 -3.37 -5.83 -14.72
N ASP A 122 -2.93 -7.04 -15.09
CA ASP A 122 -3.29 -7.71 -16.35
C ASP A 122 -4.81 -7.98 -16.44
N ALA A 123 -5.46 -8.19 -15.30
CA ALA A 123 -6.91 -8.35 -15.20
C ALA A 123 -7.70 -7.03 -15.17
N GLY A 124 -7.04 -5.88 -15.34
CA GLY A 124 -7.71 -4.59 -15.37
C GLY A 124 -8.12 -4.03 -14.02
N LYS A 125 -7.60 -4.57 -12.92
CA LYS A 125 -7.90 -4.10 -11.56
C LYS A 125 -7.10 -2.84 -11.20
N ILE A 126 -7.56 -2.09 -10.21
CA ILE A 126 -6.79 -1.00 -9.61
C ILE A 126 -5.65 -1.60 -8.77
N VAL A 127 -4.45 -1.05 -8.94
CA VAL A 127 -3.27 -1.35 -8.13
C VAL A 127 -2.86 -0.08 -7.41
N ALA A 128 -2.91 -0.11 -6.08
CA ALA A 128 -2.72 1.07 -5.25
C ALA A 128 -1.71 0.85 -4.12
N ALA A 129 -0.95 1.89 -3.78
CA ALA A 129 0.01 1.84 -2.68
C ALA A 129 0.28 3.24 -2.11
N VAL A 130 0.68 3.31 -0.84
CA VAL A 130 1.01 4.57 -0.16
C VAL A 130 2.31 4.45 0.62
N CYS A 131 3.06 5.56 0.76
CA CYS A 131 4.27 5.66 1.58
C CYS A 131 5.37 4.70 1.08
N HIS A 132 5.74 3.67 1.87
CA HIS A 132 6.65 2.60 1.44
C HIS A 132 5.93 1.43 0.74
N GLY A 133 4.59 1.43 0.68
CA GLY A 133 3.81 0.41 -0.04
C GLY A 133 4.20 0.22 -1.51
N PRO A 134 4.60 1.27 -2.29
CA PRO A 134 5.08 1.12 -3.67
C PRO A 134 6.31 0.24 -3.85
N ALA A 135 6.99 -0.17 -2.78
CA ALA A 135 8.00 -1.24 -2.83
C ALA A 135 7.43 -2.56 -3.42
N ALA A 136 6.11 -2.76 -3.34
CA ALA A 136 5.41 -3.86 -3.98
C ALA A 136 5.58 -3.89 -5.52
N PHE A 137 5.85 -2.75 -6.13
CA PHE A 137 5.90 -2.59 -7.59
C PHE A 137 7.29 -2.87 -8.19
N LEU A 138 8.33 -2.86 -7.35
CA LEU A 138 9.71 -3.15 -7.78
C LEU A 138 9.81 -4.56 -8.35
N GLY A 139 10.43 -4.70 -9.53
CA GLY A 139 10.66 -5.98 -10.19
C GLY A 139 9.39 -6.65 -10.74
N VAL A 140 8.24 -5.98 -10.76
CA VAL A 140 7.01 -6.54 -11.33
C VAL A 140 7.08 -6.51 -12.85
N THR A 141 6.95 -7.70 -13.46
CA THR A 141 6.88 -7.87 -14.91
C THR A 141 5.47 -8.34 -15.30
N LEU A 142 4.87 -7.65 -16.26
CA LEU A 142 3.53 -7.94 -16.78
C LEU A 142 3.53 -9.13 -17.75
N ALA A 143 2.35 -9.62 -18.11
CA ALA A 143 2.21 -10.77 -19.02
C ALA A 143 2.81 -10.52 -20.41
N ASP A 144 2.91 -9.27 -20.86
CA ASP A 144 3.55 -8.89 -22.12
C ASP A 144 5.09 -8.75 -22.01
N GLY A 145 5.67 -9.01 -20.84
CA GLY A 145 7.10 -8.91 -20.56
C GLY A 145 7.58 -7.51 -20.20
N THR A 146 6.69 -6.51 -20.11
CA THR A 146 7.07 -5.14 -19.75
C THR A 146 7.11 -4.96 -18.22
N PRO A 147 8.07 -4.16 -17.68
CA PRO A 147 8.03 -3.76 -16.28
C PRO A 147 6.81 -2.88 -15.98
N LEU A 148 6.11 -3.16 -14.86
CA LEU A 148 4.89 -2.44 -14.50
C LEU A 148 5.07 -0.92 -14.44
N ILE A 149 6.14 -0.45 -13.79
CA ILE A 149 6.29 0.98 -13.47
C ILE A 149 7.08 1.79 -14.51
N ARG A 150 7.68 1.14 -15.52
CA ARG A 150 8.48 1.83 -16.52
C ARG A 150 7.63 2.84 -17.32
N GLY A 151 8.03 4.11 -17.25
CA GLY A 151 7.35 5.21 -17.94
C GLY A 151 6.02 5.62 -17.31
N ARG A 152 5.65 5.06 -16.15
CA ARG A 152 4.42 5.45 -15.44
C ARG A 152 4.68 6.50 -14.39
N GLN A 153 3.73 7.39 -14.24
CA GLN A 153 3.75 8.38 -13.17
C GLN A 153 3.37 7.73 -11.84
N LEU A 154 4.17 7.99 -10.82
CA LEU A 154 3.90 7.51 -9.47
C LEU A 154 4.59 8.37 -8.41
N THR A 155 4.22 8.12 -7.17
CA THR A 155 4.86 8.68 -5.97
C THR A 155 5.04 7.60 -4.91
N SER A 156 5.89 7.86 -3.94
CA SER A 156 6.11 7.06 -2.74
C SER A 156 6.69 7.94 -1.63
N PHE A 157 7.03 7.36 -0.49
CA PHE A 157 7.82 8.05 0.51
C PHE A 157 9.12 8.55 -0.12
N SER A 158 9.36 9.87 0.00
CA SER A 158 10.44 10.52 -0.75
C SER A 158 11.78 10.40 -0.04
N ASN A 159 12.87 10.56 -0.78
CA ASN A 159 14.21 10.61 -0.19
C ASN A 159 14.35 11.72 0.84
N GLU A 160 13.69 12.86 0.63
CA GLU A 160 13.71 14.00 1.56
C GLU A 160 13.00 13.65 2.88
N GLU A 161 11.87 12.94 2.82
CA GLU A 161 11.18 12.41 4.00
C GLU A 161 12.02 11.34 4.69
N GLU A 162 12.62 10.41 3.92
CA GLU A 162 13.43 9.33 4.46
C GLU A 162 14.66 9.83 5.20
N ALA A 163 15.32 10.90 4.71
CA ALA A 163 16.47 11.52 5.34
C ALA A 163 16.19 11.99 6.78
N GLY A 164 14.96 12.42 7.06
CA GLY A 164 14.51 12.85 8.38
C GLY A 164 13.85 11.76 9.22
N TYR A 165 13.68 10.54 8.67
CA TYR A 165 12.86 9.50 9.32
C TYR A 165 13.60 8.19 9.58
N ALA A 166 14.00 7.48 8.54
CA ALA A 166 14.51 6.10 8.69
C ALA A 166 15.63 5.74 7.68
N GLN A 167 16.33 6.71 7.10
CA GLN A 167 17.37 6.47 6.10
C GLN A 167 18.44 5.48 6.54
N ALA A 168 18.78 5.44 7.84
CA ALA A 168 19.76 4.52 8.38
C ALA A 168 19.24 3.09 8.58
N ASP A 169 17.94 2.89 8.54
CA ASP A 169 17.29 1.62 8.82
C ASP A 169 16.84 0.91 7.54
N VAL A 170 16.45 1.66 6.49
CA VAL A 170 15.98 1.08 5.23
C VAL A 170 17.11 0.44 4.42
N PRO A 171 16.86 -0.71 3.75
CA PRO A 171 17.90 -1.39 2.98
C PRO A 171 18.30 -0.64 1.70
N PHE A 172 17.44 0.24 1.21
CA PHE A 172 17.63 1.11 0.05
C PHE A 172 16.66 2.28 0.08
N LEU A 173 16.93 3.34 -0.67
CA LEU A 173 16.01 4.46 -0.84
C LEU A 173 14.95 4.10 -1.89
N LEU A 174 13.67 4.12 -1.50
CA LEU A 174 12.57 3.66 -2.35
C LEU A 174 12.41 4.54 -3.59
N GLU A 175 12.47 5.86 -3.45
CA GLU A 175 12.42 6.79 -4.59
C GLU A 175 13.51 6.46 -5.63
N ASP A 176 14.74 6.23 -5.19
CA ASP A 176 15.85 5.90 -6.09
C ASP A 176 15.62 4.57 -6.82
N ALA A 177 15.12 3.56 -6.12
CA ALA A 177 14.80 2.26 -6.72
C ALA A 177 13.71 2.38 -7.79
N LEU A 178 12.61 3.11 -7.50
CA LEU A 178 11.53 3.33 -8.44
C LEU A 178 11.98 4.11 -9.69
N ARG A 179 12.79 5.17 -9.51
CA ARG A 179 13.41 5.92 -10.61
C ARG A 179 14.35 5.04 -11.44
N THR A 180 15.14 4.19 -10.80
CA THR A 180 16.09 3.27 -11.46
C THR A 180 15.34 2.25 -12.34
N GLU A 181 14.16 1.80 -11.94
CA GLU A 181 13.31 0.93 -12.76
C GLU A 181 12.53 1.68 -13.84
N GLY A 182 12.71 3.00 -13.95
CA GLY A 182 12.19 3.83 -15.03
C GLY A 182 10.85 4.47 -14.76
N ALA A 183 10.42 4.59 -13.50
CA ALA A 183 9.23 5.33 -13.14
C ALA A 183 9.41 6.85 -13.37
N ASP A 184 8.35 7.52 -13.85
CA ASP A 184 8.24 8.98 -13.84
C ASP A 184 7.77 9.43 -12.45
N TYR A 185 8.75 9.54 -11.55
CA TYR A 185 8.49 9.77 -10.14
C TYR A 185 8.26 11.26 -9.83
N ALA A 186 7.21 11.55 -9.06
CA ALA A 186 6.88 12.89 -8.61
C ALA A 186 6.66 12.94 -7.09
N ALA A 187 7.28 13.92 -6.42
CA ALA A 187 7.06 14.20 -5.00
C ALA A 187 6.57 15.64 -4.80
N THR A 188 6.02 15.92 -3.62
CA THR A 188 5.76 17.25 -3.07
C THR A 188 6.59 17.44 -1.80
N SER A 189 6.48 18.59 -1.15
CA SER A 189 7.18 18.87 0.11
C SER A 189 6.90 17.79 1.16
N VAL A 190 7.87 17.56 2.04
CA VAL A 190 7.82 16.55 3.10
C VAL A 190 6.51 16.65 3.91
N TRP A 191 5.91 15.50 4.20
CA TRP A 191 4.67 15.34 4.97
C TRP A 191 3.43 16.01 4.37
N GLN A 192 3.51 16.60 3.18
CA GLN A 192 2.33 17.08 2.46
C GLN A 192 1.68 15.96 1.67
N SER A 193 0.35 15.97 1.64
CA SER A 193 -0.40 14.97 0.87
C SER A 193 -0.14 15.13 -0.62
N LYS A 194 0.20 14.03 -1.28
CA LYS A 194 0.28 13.92 -2.75
C LYS A 194 -0.26 12.57 -3.19
N VAL A 195 -1.21 12.62 -4.11
CA VAL A 195 -1.72 11.44 -4.82
C VAL A 195 -1.33 11.57 -6.29
N VAL A 196 -0.84 10.48 -6.87
CA VAL A 196 -0.54 10.37 -8.31
C VAL A 196 -1.32 9.19 -8.88
N ILE A 197 -2.01 9.44 -10.00
CA ILE A 197 -2.83 8.45 -10.69
C ILE A 197 -2.34 8.34 -12.14
N ASP A 198 -1.96 7.15 -12.55
CA ASP A 198 -1.64 6.82 -13.93
C ASP A 198 -2.48 5.63 -14.38
N GLY A 199 -3.60 5.93 -15.02
CA GLY A 199 -4.56 4.91 -15.39
C GLY A 199 -5.12 4.16 -14.18
N ARG A 200 -4.69 2.91 -13.97
CA ARG A 200 -5.11 2.07 -12.85
C ARG A 200 -4.04 1.93 -11.75
N LEU A 201 -2.93 2.66 -11.87
CA LEU A 201 -1.89 2.77 -10.85
C LEU A 201 -2.18 3.99 -9.98
N PHE A 202 -2.45 3.79 -8.71
CA PHE A 202 -2.81 4.81 -7.73
C PHE A 202 -1.75 4.84 -6.64
N THR A 203 -1.08 5.97 -6.43
CA THR A 203 -0.03 6.07 -5.42
C THR A 203 -0.17 7.30 -4.54
N GLY A 204 0.16 7.15 -3.27
CA GLY A 204 0.22 8.23 -2.28
C GLY A 204 1.61 8.34 -1.68
N GLN A 205 2.09 9.58 -1.45
CA GLN A 205 3.46 9.82 -1.04
C GLN A 205 3.76 9.38 0.40
N ASN A 206 2.83 9.61 1.33
CA ASN A 206 3.08 9.52 2.78
C ASN A 206 1.77 9.28 3.54
N PRO A 207 1.78 9.17 4.88
CA PRO A 207 0.57 8.93 5.67
C PRO A 207 -0.55 9.96 5.43
N ALA A 208 -0.21 11.25 5.19
CA ALA A 208 -1.21 12.28 4.89
C ALA A 208 -1.93 12.04 3.55
N SER A 209 -1.36 11.22 2.68
CA SER A 209 -1.94 10.85 1.38
C SER A 209 -2.92 9.68 1.46
N ALA A 210 -2.96 8.92 2.56
CA ALA A 210 -3.69 7.65 2.63
C ALA A 210 -5.21 7.81 2.46
N GLY A 211 -5.82 8.76 3.18
CA GLY A 211 -7.24 9.08 3.03
C GLY A 211 -7.60 9.59 1.63
N PRO A 212 -6.91 10.65 1.13
CA PRO A 212 -7.11 11.14 -0.24
C PRO A 212 -6.93 10.07 -1.33
N LEU A 213 -5.96 9.16 -1.18
CA LEU A 213 -5.77 8.04 -2.09
C LEU A 213 -6.98 7.10 -2.08
N ALA A 214 -7.49 6.76 -0.90
CA ALA A 214 -8.69 5.93 -0.78
C ALA A 214 -9.92 6.60 -1.41
N GLN A 215 -10.09 7.90 -1.24
CA GLN A 215 -11.17 8.67 -1.89
C GLN A 215 -11.09 8.59 -3.42
N ALA A 216 -9.88 8.72 -3.98
CA ALA A 216 -9.67 8.58 -5.42
C ALA A 216 -9.99 7.16 -5.92
N ILE A 217 -9.64 6.12 -5.14
CA ILE A 217 -9.98 4.73 -5.47
C ILE A 217 -11.51 4.53 -5.43
N VAL A 218 -12.21 5.07 -4.42
CA VAL A 218 -13.68 5.01 -4.33
C VAL A 218 -14.31 5.63 -5.57
N ALA A 219 -13.91 6.85 -5.94
CA ALA A 219 -14.41 7.54 -7.13
C ALA A 219 -14.24 6.68 -8.39
N ALA A 220 -13.05 6.12 -8.60
CA ALA A 220 -12.76 5.25 -9.74
C ALA A 220 -13.61 3.95 -9.75
N LEU A 221 -13.81 3.33 -8.59
CA LEU A 221 -14.63 2.12 -8.47
C LEU A 221 -16.13 2.38 -8.67
N GLN A 222 -16.59 3.61 -8.43
CA GLN A 222 -17.97 4.07 -8.65
C GLN A 222 -18.19 4.60 -10.07
N GLY A 223 -17.12 4.71 -10.88
CA GLY A 223 -17.20 5.20 -12.25
C GLY A 223 -17.24 6.72 -12.37
N GLU A 224 -16.83 7.42 -11.32
CA GLU A 224 -16.65 8.86 -11.33
C GLU A 224 -15.28 9.22 -11.92
N PRO A 225 -15.14 10.37 -12.61
CA PRO A 225 -13.83 10.82 -13.06
C PRO A 225 -12.92 11.10 -11.85
N ALA A 226 -11.73 10.52 -11.88
CA ALA A 226 -10.69 10.72 -10.85
C ALA A 226 -9.99 12.07 -11.01
#